data_822f405b5eb2842537b348e57b088fe6
#
_entry.id   822f405b5eb2842537b348e57b088fe6
#
_cell.length_a   1.000
_cell.length_b   1.000
_cell.length_c   1.000
_cell.angle_alpha   90.00
_cell.angle_beta   90.00
_cell.angle_gamma   90.00
#
_symmetry.space_group_name_H-M   'P 1'
#
loop_
_entity.id
_entity.type
_entity.pdbx_description
1 polymer ?
#
loop_
_entity_poly.entity_id
_entity_poly.type
_entity_poly.pdbx_seq_one_letter_code
_entity_poly.pdbx_strand_id
1 'polypeptide(L)'
;MFVQNNKNNKEERNNLSSNYKFMSEINITPFVDVMLVLLVIFMVTAPMLEHGIKVHLPTASAHAIKSPEKTIVVSINGSREVYINALKVSLPTLTSKLRAIYKNRTDKEIFLKADSSIPYGVVIRVMAAVKMAGISKIGMVTKNPVLIKH
;
A
#
# COMPACT_ATOMS: atom_id res chain seq x y z
N MET A 1 -45.14 -54.47 54.49
CA MET A 1 -43.88 -55.00 53.93
C MET A 1 -43.58 -54.40 52.58
N PHE A 2 -43.51 -53.09 52.51
CA PHE A 2 -43.01 -52.37 51.34
C PHE A 2 -42.50 -50.99 51.77
N VAL A 3 -41.33 -50.93 52.41
CA VAL A 3 -40.57 -49.72 52.66
C VAL A 3 -39.10 -49.99 52.32
N GLN A 4 -38.84 -50.07 51.09
CA GLN A 4 -37.45 -50.00 50.56
C GLN A 4 -37.51 -49.60 49.13
N ASN A 5 -37.49 -48.30 48.86
CA ASN A 5 -36.91 -47.82 47.60
C ASN A 5 -36.98 -46.29 47.53
N ASN A 6 -36.42 -45.59 48.49
CA ASN A 6 -36.35 -44.14 48.35
C ASN A 6 -35.02 -43.53 48.82
N LYS A 7 -33.95 -44.30 48.85
CA LYS A 7 -32.61 -43.82 49.16
C LYS A 7 -31.73 -43.59 47.93
N ASN A 8 -31.99 -44.31 46.85
CA ASN A 8 -31.13 -44.23 45.68
C ASN A 8 -31.40 -43.03 44.77
N ASN A 9 -32.54 -42.37 44.88
CA ASN A 9 -32.85 -41.20 44.08
C ASN A 9 -32.27 -39.86 44.58
N LYS A 10 -31.65 -39.85 45.78
CA LYS A 10 -31.00 -38.65 46.30
C LYS A 10 -29.55 -38.58 45.97
N GLU A 11 -28.88 -39.71 45.73
CA GLU A 11 -27.45 -39.74 45.39
C GLU A 11 -27.20 -39.49 43.90
N GLU A 12 -28.12 -39.92 43.03
CA GLU A 12 -28.00 -39.64 41.60
C GLU A 12 -28.22 -38.16 41.26
N ARG A 13 -29.04 -37.41 42.05
CA ARG A 13 -29.25 -35.98 41.81
C ARG A 13 -28.07 -35.11 42.20
N ASN A 14 -27.23 -35.55 43.12
CA ASN A 14 -26.06 -34.81 43.55
C ASN A 14 -24.85 -34.99 42.61
N ASN A 15 -24.83 -36.06 41.81
CA ASN A 15 -23.74 -36.30 40.84
C ASN A 15 -23.92 -35.53 39.52
N LEU A 16 -25.13 -35.13 39.18
CA LEU A 16 -25.39 -34.32 37.96
C LEU A 16 -25.07 -32.82 38.11
N SER A 17 -24.95 -32.37 39.35
CA SER A 17 -24.71 -30.97 39.67
C SER A 17 -23.21 -30.61 39.70
N SER A 18 -22.32 -31.61 39.67
CA SER A 18 -20.88 -31.36 39.84
C SER A 18 -20.11 -31.25 38.53
N ASN A 19 -20.77 -31.45 37.39
CA ASN A 19 -20.06 -31.50 36.11
C ASN A 19 -20.07 -30.19 35.31
N TYR A 20 -20.67 -29.15 35.85
CA TYR A 20 -20.68 -27.83 35.16
C TYR A 20 -19.65 -26.83 35.71
N LYS A 21 -18.70 -27.28 36.54
CA LYS A 21 -17.73 -26.42 37.21
C LYS A 21 -16.40 -26.26 36.49
N PHE A 22 -16.28 -26.75 35.28
CA PHE A 22 -15.11 -26.48 34.46
C PHE A 22 -15.46 -25.62 33.26
N MET A 23 -16.19 -24.52 33.50
CA MET A 23 -16.05 -23.39 32.62
C MET A 23 -14.70 -22.74 33.01
N SER A 24 -13.66 -23.22 32.36
CA SER A 24 -12.36 -22.58 32.36
C SER A 24 -12.61 -21.16 32.00
N GLU A 25 -12.53 -20.24 32.94
CA GLU A 25 -12.51 -18.82 32.66
C GLU A 25 -11.30 -18.59 31.77
N ILE A 26 -11.55 -18.39 30.47
CA ILE A 26 -10.51 -18.04 29.53
C ILE A 26 -9.99 -16.68 29.96
N ASN A 27 -8.80 -16.69 30.55
CA ASN A 27 -8.15 -15.43 30.89
C ASN A 27 -7.78 -14.69 29.59
N ILE A 28 -8.56 -13.67 29.25
CA ILE A 28 -8.38 -12.89 28.02
C ILE A 28 -7.17 -11.95 28.10
N THR A 29 -6.57 -11.77 29.28
CA THR A 29 -5.45 -10.83 29.47
C THR A 29 -4.24 -11.17 28.56
N PRO A 30 -3.76 -12.43 28.44
CA PRO A 30 -2.68 -12.74 27.51
C PRO A 30 -3.05 -12.50 26.04
N PHE A 31 -4.29 -12.72 25.69
CA PHE A 31 -4.80 -12.49 24.34
C PHE A 31 -4.84 -11.01 23.98
N VAL A 32 -5.35 -10.19 24.89
CA VAL A 32 -5.39 -8.73 24.74
C VAL A 32 -3.98 -8.15 24.65
N ASP A 33 -3.03 -8.66 25.42
CA ASP A 33 -1.62 -8.22 25.38
C ASP A 33 -1.00 -8.46 24.00
N VAL A 34 -1.17 -9.67 23.44
CA VAL A 34 -0.70 -9.99 22.09
C VAL A 34 -1.35 -9.08 21.05
N MET A 35 -2.65 -8.84 21.14
CA MET A 35 -3.38 -7.95 20.22
C MET A 35 -2.88 -6.52 20.32
N LEU A 36 -2.60 -6.04 21.52
CA LEU A 36 -2.09 -4.69 21.75
C LEU A 36 -0.68 -4.55 21.16
N VAL A 37 0.21 -5.51 21.37
CA VAL A 37 1.57 -5.52 20.80
C VAL A 37 1.51 -5.53 19.27
N LEU A 38 0.67 -6.38 18.67
CA LEU A 38 0.47 -6.40 17.22
C LEU A 38 -0.05 -5.06 16.70
N LEU A 39 -1.01 -4.44 17.41
CA LEU A 39 -1.54 -3.13 17.05
C LEU A 39 -0.43 -2.06 17.02
N VAL A 40 0.41 -2.03 18.05
CA VAL A 40 1.55 -1.08 18.13
C VAL A 40 2.55 -1.32 17.02
N ILE A 41 2.89 -2.58 16.73
CA ILE A 41 3.79 -2.93 15.63
C ILE A 41 3.23 -2.45 14.29
N PHE A 42 1.94 -2.70 14.00
CA PHE A 42 1.30 -2.21 12.78
C PHE A 42 1.27 -0.68 12.73
N MET A 43 1.02 -0.01 13.84
CA MET A 43 1.00 1.45 13.91
C MET A 43 2.38 2.04 13.58
N VAL A 44 3.47 1.41 14.02
CA VAL A 44 4.84 1.86 13.74
C VAL A 44 5.28 1.48 12.32
N THR A 45 4.90 0.31 11.83
CA THR A 45 5.33 -0.18 10.51
C THR A 45 4.50 0.38 9.34
N ALA A 46 3.23 0.73 9.56
CA ALA A 46 2.34 1.27 8.53
C ALA A 46 2.92 2.51 7.82
N PRO A 47 3.44 3.56 8.48
CA PRO A 47 4.03 4.70 7.80
C PRO A 47 5.32 4.37 7.03
N MET A 48 6.01 3.27 7.36
CA MET A 48 7.22 2.86 6.66
C MET A 48 6.93 2.19 5.30
N LEU A 49 5.69 1.76 5.07
CA LEU A 49 5.26 1.20 3.77
C LEU A 49 4.87 2.29 2.75
N GLU A 50 4.69 3.54 3.20
CA GLU A 50 4.41 4.67 2.33
C GLU A 50 5.70 5.27 1.74
N HIS A 51 6.48 4.49 1.01
CA HIS A 51 7.58 4.99 0.20
C HIS A 51 7.10 5.64 -1.12
N GLY A 52 5.88 6.16 -1.10
CA GLY A 52 5.37 6.98 -2.18
C GLY A 52 5.99 8.37 -2.14
N ILE A 53 6.65 8.77 -3.21
CA ILE A 53 7.14 10.14 -3.38
C ILE A 53 5.92 11.07 -3.40
N LYS A 54 5.80 11.93 -2.39
CA LYS A 54 4.74 12.96 -2.35
C LYS A 54 5.07 14.03 -3.37
N VAL A 55 4.40 14.02 -4.51
CA VAL A 55 4.46 15.08 -5.51
C VAL A 55 3.11 15.76 -5.61
N HIS A 56 3.11 17.09 -5.62
CA HIS A 56 1.91 17.87 -5.94
C HIS A 56 1.74 17.86 -7.46
N LEU A 57 0.71 17.17 -7.94
CA LEU A 57 0.44 17.01 -9.35
C LEU A 57 -0.30 18.25 -9.89
N PRO A 58 0.11 18.82 -11.04
CA PRO A 58 -0.70 19.81 -11.72
C PRO A 58 -2.04 19.21 -12.16
N THR A 59 -3.08 20.05 -12.19
CA THR A 59 -4.43 19.63 -12.58
C THR A 59 -4.55 19.57 -14.11
N ALA A 60 -4.68 18.40 -14.66
CA ALA A 60 -5.09 18.15 -16.05
C ALA A 60 -5.86 16.82 -16.13
N SER A 61 -6.62 16.64 -17.18
CA SER A 61 -7.48 15.46 -17.36
C SER A 61 -6.67 14.16 -17.38
N ALA A 62 -6.88 13.29 -16.39
CA ALA A 62 -6.19 12.02 -16.28
C ALA A 62 -6.94 10.93 -17.06
N HIS A 63 -6.24 10.24 -17.96
CA HIS A 63 -6.69 8.95 -18.47
C HIS A 63 -6.32 7.87 -17.44
N ALA A 64 -7.25 6.98 -17.13
CA ALA A 64 -7.04 5.88 -16.20
C ALA A 64 -5.87 5.00 -16.65
N ILE A 65 -4.91 4.77 -15.76
CA ILE A 65 -3.74 3.91 -16.00
C ILE A 65 -4.21 2.44 -16.00
N LYS A 66 -4.04 1.76 -17.12
CA LYS A 66 -4.34 0.33 -17.26
C LYS A 66 -3.22 -0.48 -16.61
N SER A 67 -3.51 -1.19 -15.53
CA SER A 67 -2.65 -2.17 -14.80
C SER A 67 -1.33 -1.63 -14.22
N PRO A 68 -1.16 -1.65 -12.90
CA PRO A 68 0.04 -1.09 -12.23
C PRO A 68 1.32 -1.92 -12.44
N GLU A 69 1.23 -3.20 -12.75
CA GLU A 69 2.40 -4.10 -12.76
C GLU A 69 3.38 -3.93 -13.93
N LYS A 70 2.99 -3.27 -15.00
CA LYS A 70 3.84 -3.08 -16.21
C LYS A 70 4.18 -1.63 -16.49
N THR A 71 3.64 -0.71 -15.74
CA THR A 71 3.75 0.73 -15.98
C THR A 71 5.02 1.29 -15.34
N ILE A 72 5.87 1.93 -16.13
CA ILE A 72 7.03 2.66 -15.62
C ILE A 72 6.61 4.12 -15.43
N VAL A 73 6.81 4.60 -14.20
CA VAL A 73 6.53 5.99 -13.83
C VAL A 73 7.85 6.70 -13.56
N VAL A 74 8.11 7.78 -14.28
CA VAL A 74 9.20 8.71 -13.96
C VAL A 74 8.61 9.86 -13.16
N SER A 75 9.13 10.08 -11.96
CA SER A 75 8.64 11.14 -11.06
C SER A 75 9.73 12.18 -10.83
N ILE A 76 9.31 13.45 -10.73
CA ILE A 76 10.17 14.57 -10.37
C ILE A 76 9.56 15.22 -9.13
N ASN A 77 10.29 15.20 -8.01
CA ASN A 77 9.81 15.82 -6.76
C ASN A 77 10.12 17.32 -6.72
N GLY A 78 9.58 18.04 -5.72
CA GLY A 78 9.81 19.48 -5.53
C GLY A 78 11.26 19.89 -5.35
N SER A 79 12.14 18.97 -4.93
CA SER A 79 13.60 19.16 -4.83
C SER A 79 14.34 18.92 -6.15
N ARG A 80 13.63 18.76 -7.26
CA ARG A 80 14.17 18.49 -8.61
C ARG A 80 14.87 17.14 -8.76
N GLU A 81 14.60 16.22 -7.85
CA GLU A 81 15.12 14.85 -7.91
C GLU A 81 14.24 14.00 -8.82
N VAL A 82 14.88 13.12 -9.61
CA VAL A 82 14.21 12.25 -10.57
C VAL A 82 14.20 10.82 -10.04
N TYR A 83 13.08 10.14 -10.23
CA TYR A 83 12.90 8.76 -9.81
C TYR A 83 12.28 7.92 -10.91
N ILE A 84 12.71 6.68 -11.05
CA ILE A 84 12.04 5.64 -11.84
C ILE A 84 11.31 4.74 -10.85
N ASN A 85 9.98 4.78 -10.84
CA ASN A 85 9.13 4.20 -9.79
C ASN A 85 9.56 4.72 -8.41
N ALA A 86 10.22 3.91 -7.57
CA ALA A 86 10.74 4.31 -6.26
C ALA A 86 12.26 4.53 -6.23
N LEU A 87 12.97 4.27 -7.34
CA LEU A 87 14.42 4.34 -7.42
C LEU A 87 14.88 5.75 -7.82
N LYS A 88 15.63 6.42 -6.97
CA LYS A 88 16.26 7.72 -7.29
C LYS A 88 17.31 7.52 -8.38
N VAL A 89 17.29 8.37 -9.39
CA VAL A 89 18.22 8.36 -10.51
C VAL A 89 18.72 9.77 -10.83
N SER A 90 19.93 9.89 -11.29
CA SER A 90 20.42 11.16 -11.81
C SER A 90 19.98 11.36 -13.26
N LEU A 91 19.86 12.59 -13.70
CA LEU A 91 19.44 12.91 -15.08
C LEU A 91 20.38 12.27 -16.14
N PRO A 92 21.72 12.26 -15.97
CA PRO A 92 22.62 11.57 -16.89
C PRO A 92 22.40 10.06 -16.99
N THR A 93 22.05 9.41 -15.89
CA THR A 93 21.83 7.95 -15.85
C THR A 93 20.42 7.54 -16.21
N LEU A 94 19.47 8.48 -16.27
CA LEU A 94 18.07 8.22 -16.60
C LEU A 94 17.92 7.54 -17.95
N THR A 95 18.57 8.07 -18.99
CA THR A 95 18.50 7.54 -20.36
C THR A 95 19.02 6.10 -20.45
N SER A 96 20.18 5.81 -19.84
CA SER A 96 20.77 4.47 -19.88
C SER A 96 19.92 3.45 -19.09
N LYS A 97 19.40 3.83 -17.94
CA LYS A 97 18.52 2.96 -17.14
C LYS A 97 17.20 2.68 -17.85
N LEU A 98 16.55 3.69 -18.42
CA LEU A 98 15.33 3.52 -19.19
C LEU A 98 15.57 2.63 -20.42
N ARG A 99 16.68 2.83 -21.14
CA ARG A 99 17.05 1.99 -22.28
C ARG A 99 17.22 0.52 -21.87
N ALA A 100 17.85 0.26 -20.72
CA ALA A 100 18.02 -1.09 -20.20
C ALA A 100 16.67 -1.74 -19.84
N ILE A 101 15.78 -0.99 -19.19
CA ILE A 101 14.41 -1.47 -18.81
C ILE A 101 13.59 -1.82 -20.05
N TYR A 102 13.67 -1.00 -21.10
CA TYR A 102 12.86 -1.16 -22.31
C TYR A 102 13.51 -2.00 -23.42
N LYS A 103 14.70 -2.53 -23.18
CA LYS A 103 15.45 -3.33 -24.18
C LYS A 103 14.64 -4.50 -24.75
N ASN A 104 13.87 -5.17 -23.89
CA ASN A 104 13.07 -6.36 -24.22
C ASN A 104 11.55 -6.08 -24.19
N ARG A 105 11.12 -4.82 -24.19
CA ARG A 105 9.70 -4.45 -24.19
C ARG A 105 9.26 -3.95 -25.56
N THR A 106 8.15 -4.46 -26.01
CA THR A 106 7.48 -4.02 -27.26
C THR A 106 6.73 -2.72 -27.06
N ASP A 107 6.09 -2.57 -25.90
CA ASP A 107 5.36 -1.37 -25.55
C ASP A 107 6.27 -0.38 -24.83
N LYS A 108 6.57 0.74 -25.51
CA LYS A 108 7.48 1.78 -25.03
C LYS A 108 6.68 2.99 -24.57
N GLU A 109 5.93 2.80 -23.51
CA GLU A 109 5.15 3.86 -22.88
C GLU A 109 5.63 4.11 -21.45
N ILE A 110 5.76 5.37 -21.07
CA ILE A 110 6.04 5.79 -19.69
C ILE A 110 5.03 6.83 -19.24
N PHE A 111 4.87 6.93 -17.93
CA PHE A 111 4.12 8.01 -17.32
C PHE A 111 5.07 8.96 -16.59
N LEU A 112 4.93 10.25 -16.88
CA LEU A 112 5.69 11.30 -16.23
C LEU A 112 4.82 11.98 -15.17
N LYS A 113 5.33 12.02 -13.95
CA LYS A 113 4.71 12.66 -12.79
C LYS A 113 5.64 13.75 -12.28
N ALA A 114 5.26 15.00 -12.39
CA ALA A 114 6.06 16.13 -11.93
C ALA A 114 5.31 16.93 -10.87
N ASP A 115 6.05 17.43 -9.87
CA ASP A 115 5.51 18.36 -8.89
C ASP A 115 5.17 19.70 -9.55
N SER A 116 4.07 20.33 -9.15
CA SER A 116 3.60 21.61 -9.72
C SER A 116 4.55 22.78 -9.46
N SER A 117 5.41 22.67 -8.46
CA SER A 117 6.39 23.70 -8.11
C SER A 117 7.65 23.69 -8.98
N ILE A 118 7.80 22.67 -9.85
CA ILE A 118 9.02 22.49 -10.63
C ILE A 118 9.02 23.40 -11.86
N PRO A 119 10.14 24.10 -12.14
CA PRO A 119 10.29 24.86 -13.36
C PRO A 119 10.10 23.98 -14.60
N TYR A 120 9.33 24.45 -15.57
CA TYR A 120 9.04 23.76 -16.82
C TYR A 120 10.29 23.25 -17.54
N GLY A 121 11.39 24.02 -17.51
CA GLY A 121 12.67 23.63 -18.11
C GLY A 121 13.27 22.35 -17.54
N VAL A 122 12.99 21.99 -16.27
CA VAL A 122 13.42 20.72 -15.67
C VAL A 122 12.62 19.57 -16.26
N VAL A 123 11.31 19.74 -16.39
CA VAL A 123 10.41 18.75 -16.98
C VAL A 123 10.81 18.46 -18.43
N ILE A 124 11.09 19.49 -19.21
CA ILE A 124 11.53 19.34 -20.61
C ILE A 124 12.85 18.56 -20.73
N ARG A 125 13.81 18.82 -19.84
CA ARG A 125 15.08 18.05 -19.83
C ARG A 125 14.84 16.58 -19.52
N VAL A 126 13.97 16.24 -18.59
CA VAL A 126 13.60 14.87 -18.29
C VAL A 126 12.88 14.23 -19.46
N MET A 127 11.95 14.92 -20.10
CA MET A 127 11.26 14.42 -21.30
C MET A 127 12.22 14.18 -22.46
N ALA A 128 13.22 15.05 -22.66
CA ALA A 128 14.25 14.85 -23.67
C ALA A 128 15.07 13.59 -23.37
N ALA A 129 15.49 13.39 -22.12
CA ALA A 129 16.21 12.19 -21.71
C ALA A 129 15.40 10.90 -21.94
N VAL A 130 14.10 10.94 -21.69
CA VAL A 130 13.18 9.83 -21.97
C VAL A 130 13.10 9.53 -23.47
N LYS A 131 12.94 10.56 -24.30
CA LYS A 131 12.96 10.40 -25.77
C LYS A 131 14.27 9.83 -26.30
N MET A 132 15.40 10.27 -25.75
CA MET A 132 16.73 9.74 -26.10
C MET A 132 16.88 8.27 -25.70
N ALA A 133 16.12 7.76 -24.74
CA ALA A 133 16.07 6.34 -24.41
C ALA A 133 15.28 5.50 -25.44
N GLY A 134 14.65 6.14 -26.43
CA GLY A 134 13.87 5.49 -27.49
C GLY A 134 12.41 5.27 -27.11
N ILE A 135 11.89 6.01 -26.13
CA ILE A 135 10.51 5.93 -25.69
C ILE A 135 9.70 7.00 -26.43
N SER A 136 8.70 6.56 -27.17
CA SER A 136 7.87 7.45 -28.03
C SER A 136 6.59 7.92 -27.37
N LYS A 137 6.06 7.15 -26.42
CA LYS A 137 4.80 7.47 -25.74
C LYS A 137 5.07 7.93 -24.31
N ILE A 138 4.73 9.18 -24.02
CA ILE A 138 4.86 9.77 -22.69
C ILE A 138 3.47 10.24 -22.25
N GLY A 139 2.91 9.54 -21.25
CA GLY A 139 1.69 9.97 -20.56
C GLY A 139 2.02 10.91 -19.41
N MET A 140 1.22 11.96 -19.21
CA MET A 140 1.35 12.83 -18.03
C MET A 140 0.36 12.35 -16.96
N VAL A 141 0.84 12.11 -15.74
CA VAL A 141 -0.02 11.83 -14.59
C VAL A 141 -0.32 13.12 -13.86
N THR A 142 -1.59 13.48 -13.82
CA THR A 142 -2.07 14.69 -13.19
C THR A 142 -3.17 14.38 -12.18
N LYS A 143 -3.35 15.22 -11.17
CA LYS A 143 -4.53 15.13 -10.30
C LYS A 143 -5.80 15.46 -11.09
N ASN A 144 -6.87 14.74 -10.83
CA ASN A 144 -8.18 15.13 -11.33
C ASN A 144 -8.48 16.58 -10.91
N PRO A 145 -8.95 17.45 -11.81
CA PRO A 145 -9.40 18.75 -11.40
C PRO A 145 -10.53 18.56 -10.37
N VAL A 146 -10.30 19.05 -9.16
CA VAL A 146 -11.40 19.18 -8.19
C VAL A 146 -12.38 20.14 -8.87
N LEU A 147 -13.59 19.66 -9.17
CA LEU A 147 -14.68 20.52 -9.61
C LEU A 147 -14.86 21.59 -8.53
N ILE A 148 -14.32 22.77 -8.77
CA ILE A 148 -14.61 23.94 -7.94
C ILE A 148 -16.08 24.23 -8.19
N LYS A 149 -16.93 23.80 -7.24
CA LYS A 149 -18.33 24.14 -7.23
C LYS A 149 -18.40 25.62 -6.88
N HIS A 150 -18.69 26.46 -7.88
CA HIS A 150 -19.07 27.86 -7.67
C HIS A 150 -20.44 27.91 -7.01
#